data_dc80635f33adfc2c8917b8378d6dcedf
#
_entry.id   dc80635f33adfc2c8917b8378d6dcedf
#
_cell.length_a   1.000
_cell.length_b   1.000
_cell.length_c   1.000
_cell.angle_alpha   90.00
_cell.angle_beta   90.00
_cell.angle_gamma   90.00
#
_symmetry.space_group_name_H-M   'P 1'
#
loop_
_entity.id
_entity.type
_entity.pdbx_description
1 polymer ?
#
loop_
_entity_poly.entity_id
_entity_poly.type
_entity_poly.pdbx_seq_one_letter_code
_entity_poly.pdbx_strand_id
1 'polypeptide(L)'
;MSSAMSTPRSDDVSAVVILLDVNPYFWGTKTSTSFTFEQFFQHVLVFINCILLLSHLNQVTVIAMGASACTFLYDSAASDGTASGRSKRDKQPESRSTTITQKLQEFVKKDEAAETKLGPVENQFSNLSGSLSMALCYIQRILRKPTAPPQPRILCVQGFPDAPQQYIAVMNSIFSAQRCSVPIDACIVGSQHSAFLQQASHITGGIYMKPPQPEGLFQYLTMVFATDLYSRQFLQLPRSAGVDFRASCFCHKRTIDMGFVCSVCLSIFCKHHKACSTCGANFNVKKGGQKRKHPSS
;
A
#
# COMPACT_ATOMS: atom_id res chain seq x y z
N MET A 1 10.17 -41.03 24.91
CA MET A 1 9.67 -39.66 25.10
C MET A 1 9.41 -39.11 23.67
N SER A 2 8.15 -39.21 23.25
CA SER A 2 7.71 -38.73 21.93
C SER A 2 7.53 -37.23 22.01
N SER A 3 8.41 -36.47 21.32
CA SER A 3 8.24 -35.05 21.12
C SER A 3 7.01 -34.85 20.22
N ALA A 4 5.89 -34.47 20.82
CA ALA A 4 4.72 -34.02 20.11
C ALA A 4 5.13 -32.72 19.35
N MET A 5 5.34 -32.81 18.03
CA MET A 5 5.38 -31.64 17.18
C MET A 5 4.03 -30.94 17.32
N SER A 6 4.03 -29.84 18.06
CA SER A 6 2.87 -28.95 18.17
C SER A 6 2.51 -28.52 16.74
N THR A 7 1.29 -28.81 16.31
CA THR A 7 0.73 -28.23 15.09
C THR A 7 0.90 -26.72 15.19
N PRO A 8 1.50 -26.06 14.16
CA PRO A 8 1.65 -24.60 14.18
C PRO A 8 0.27 -23.99 14.39
N ARG A 9 0.14 -23.12 15.39
CA ARG A 9 -1.08 -22.34 15.59
C ARG A 9 -1.32 -21.51 14.35
N SER A 10 -2.57 -21.33 13.95
CA SER A 10 -2.94 -20.46 12.81
C SER A 10 -2.38 -19.02 12.95
N ASP A 11 -2.03 -18.65 14.18
CA ASP A 11 -1.49 -17.33 14.53
C ASP A 11 -0.05 -17.12 14.05
N ASP A 12 0.67 -18.18 13.72
CA ASP A 12 2.08 -18.12 13.29
C ASP A 12 2.23 -18.03 11.76
N VAL A 13 1.15 -18.17 11.00
CA VAL A 13 1.19 -18.18 9.54
C VAL A 13 0.82 -16.81 8.98
N SER A 14 1.75 -16.18 8.27
CA SER A 14 1.55 -14.86 7.67
C SER A 14 1.26 -14.94 6.18
N ALA A 15 0.28 -14.15 5.72
CA ALA A 15 0.09 -13.84 4.30
C ALA A 15 0.46 -12.37 4.05
N VAL A 16 1.60 -12.15 3.43
CA VAL A 16 2.14 -10.80 3.18
C VAL A 16 1.92 -10.41 1.73
N VAL A 17 1.15 -9.35 1.50
CA VAL A 17 0.99 -8.74 0.18
C VAL A 17 1.89 -7.51 0.09
N ILE A 18 2.92 -7.57 -0.74
CA ILE A 18 3.90 -6.50 -0.92
C ILE A 18 3.47 -5.65 -2.13
N LEU A 19 3.23 -4.36 -1.89
CA LEU A 19 3.00 -3.37 -2.93
C LEU A 19 4.32 -2.66 -3.22
N LEU A 20 4.83 -2.82 -4.44
CA LEU A 20 6.14 -2.34 -4.84
C LEU A 20 6.01 -1.18 -5.82
N ASP A 21 6.52 -0.03 -5.45
CA ASP A 21 6.55 1.15 -6.31
C ASP A 21 7.66 1.02 -7.36
N VAL A 22 7.24 0.86 -8.60
CA VAL A 22 8.15 0.70 -9.76
C VAL A 22 7.99 1.85 -10.76
N ASN A 23 7.43 2.97 -10.33
CA ASN A 23 7.18 4.12 -11.16
C ASN A 23 8.49 4.69 -11.74
N PRO A 24 8.66 4.72 -13.08
CA PRO A 24 9.89 5.16 -13.73
C PRO A 24 10.22 6.63 -13.46
N TYR A 25 9.22 7.49 -13.27
CA TYR A 25 9.43 8.91 -12.97
C TYR A 25 10.13 9.14 -11.63
N PHE A 26 9.89 8.29 -10.64
CA PHE A 26 10.59 8.38 -9.37
C PHE A 26 12.04 7.90 -9.49
N TRP A 27 12.21 6.74 -10.10
CA TRP A 27 13.53 6.11 -10.19
C TRP A 27 14.44 6.76 -11.23
N GLY A 28 13.89 7.32 -12.32
CA GLY A 28 14.63 8.02 -13.35
C GLY A 28 15.16 9.40 -12.94
N THR A 29 14.47 10.08 -12.02
CA THR A 29 14.91 11.40 -11.51
C THR A 29 15.99 11.32 -10.44
N LYS A 30 16.25 10.14 -9.87
CA LYS A 30 17.24 9.91 -8.82
C LYS A 30 18.67 9.68 -9.31
N THR A 31 19.04 10.24 -10.44
CA THR A 31 20.39 10.09 -11.03
C THR A 31 21.55 10.56 -10.14
N SER A 32 21.29 11.26 -9.04
CA SER A 32 22.31 11.78 -8.13
C SER A 32 22.36 11.11 -6.74
N THR A 33 21.54 10.09 -6.49
CA THR A 33 21.54 9.38 -5.20
C THR A 33 22.32 8.08 -5.28
N SER A 34 23.03 7.72 -4.20
CA SER A 34 23.77 6.47 -4.05
C SER A 34 22.90 5.20 -4.13
N PHE A 35 21.58 5.34 -4.02
CA PHE A 35 20.61 4.25 -3.96
C PHE A 35 19.84 4.11 -5.27
N THR A 36 20.15 3.05 -6.04
CA THR A 36 19.55 2.77 -7.36
C THR A 36 18.32 1.88 -7.25
N PHE A 37 17.49 1.85 -8.33
CA PHE A 37 16.36 0.92 -8.43
C PHE A 37 16.80 -0.54 -8.34
N GLU A 38 17.93 -0.88 -8.90
CA GLU A 38 18.48 -2.25 -8.87
C GLU A 38 18.78 -2.69 -7.43
N GLN A 39 19.46 -1.84 -6.65
CA GLN A 39 19.72 -2.09 -5.23
C GLN A 39 18.42 -2.21 -4.42
N PHE A 40 17.48 -1.30 -4.64
CA PHE A 40 16.16 -1.35 -4.05
C PHE A 40 15.46 -2.69 -4.32
N PHE A 41 15.42 -3.08 -5.58
CA PHE A 41 14.75 -4.31 -6.00
C PHE A 41 15.45 -5.56 -5.45
N GLN A 42 16.78 -5.59 -5.43
CA GLN A 42 17.55 -6.66 -4.80
C GLN A 42 17.22 -6.80 -3.31
N HIS A 43 17.16 -5.70 -2.56
CA HIS A 43 16.79 -5.73 -1.14
C HIS A 43 15.38 -6.31 -0.93
N VAL A 44 14.43 -5.96 -1.80
CA VAL A 44 13.07 -6.52 -1.73
C VAL A 44 13.06 -8.02 -2.09
N LEU A 45 13.80 -8.47 -3.10
CA LEU A 45 13.90 -9.89 -3.46
C LEU A 45 14.46 -10.72 -2.30
N VAL A 46 15.54 -10.24 -1.66
CA VAL A 46 16.12 -10.90 -0.50
C VAL A 46 15.13 -10.95 0.65
N PHE A 47 14.40 -9.87 0.91
CA PHE A 47 13.37 -9.80 1.94
C PHE A 47 12.23 -10.80 1.69
N ILE A 48 11.75 -10.94 0.44
CA ILE A 48 10.75 -11.95 0.06
C ILE A 48 11.25 -13.37 0.41
N ASN A 49 12.50 -13.66 0.07
CA ASN A 49 13.10 -14.95 0.39
C ASN A 49 13.21 -15.16 1.91
N CYS A 50 13.57 -14.13 2.67
CA CYS A 50 13.60 -14.21 4.14
C CYS A 50 12.23 -14.57 4.73
N ILE A 51 11.14 -13.93 4.30
CA ILE A 51 9.78 -14.25 4.80
C ILE A 51 9.42 -15.70 4.51
N LEU A 52 9.73 -16.19 3.30
CA LEU A 52 9.43 -17.57 2.91
C LEU A 52 10.32 -18.60 3.59
N LEU A 53 11.49 -18.21 4.10
CA LEU A 53 12.39 -19.06 4.88
C LEU A 53 11.99 -19.13 6.36
N LEU A 54 11.36 -18.10 6.92
CA LEU A 54 10.91 -18.07 8.32
C LEU A 54 9.88 -19.17 8.61
N SER A 55 8.95 -19.42 7.67
CA SER A 55 8.01 -20.53 7.75
C SER A 55 7.61 -20.96 6.34
N HIS A 56 7.58 -22.27 6.13
CA HIS A 56 7.15 -22.90 4.86
C HIS A 56 5.65 -22.70 4.57
N LEU A 57 4.88 -22.29 5.57
CA LEU A 57 3.45 -21.98 5.45
C LEU A 57 3.19 -20.51 5.09
N ASN A 58 4.21 -19.65 5.21
CA ASN A 58 4.06 -18.24 4.87
C ASN A 58 3.74 -18.07 3.39
N GLN A 59 2.84 -17.15 3.12
CA GLN A 59 2.45 -16.78 1.76
C GLN A 59 2.90 -15.36 1.46
N VAL A 60 3.54 -15.19 0.31
CA VAL A 60 3.97 -13.87 -0.17
C VAL A 60 3.44 -13.64 -1.56
N THR A 61 2.83 -12.48 -1.74
CA THR A 61 2.35 -11.99 -3.03
C THR A 61 2.94 -10.62 -3.30
N VAL A 62 3.41 -10.41 -4.52
CA VAL A 62 4.02 -9.13 -4.91
C VAL A 62 3.19 -8.48 -6.01
N ILE A 63 2.80 -7.24 -5.80
CA ILE A 63 2.06 -6.41 -6.76
C ILE A 63 2.93 -5.22 -7.13
N ALA A 64 3.20 -5.03 -8.41
CA ALA A 64 3.84 -3.82 -8.92
C ALA A 64 2.82 -2.68 -9.02
N MET A 65 3.24 -1.50 -8.58
CA MET A 65 2.54 -0.23 -8.77
C MET A 65 3.28 0.58 -9.81
N GLY A 66 2.72 0.69 -11.02
CA GLY A 66 3.19 1.60 -12.05
C GLY A 66 2.48 2.95 -11.98
N ALA A 67 2.68 3.76 -13.00
CA ALA A 67 1.99 5.03 -13.15
C ALA A 67 0.57 4.83 -13.68
N SER A 68 0.38 3.98 -14.68
CA SER A 68 -0.92 3.74 -15.31
C SER A 68 -1.62 2.47 -14.81
N ALA A 69 -0.87 1.45 -14.42
CA ALA A 69 -1.40 0.13 -14.13
C ALA A 69 -0.79 -0.50 -12.86
N CYS A 70 -1.45 -1.57 -12.38
CA CYS A 70 -0.93 -2.45 -11.34
C CYS A 70 -1.00 -3.89 -11.82
N THR A 71 -0.03 -4.74 -11.43
CA THR A 71 -0.05 -6.15 -11.81
C THR A 71 0.57 -7.05 -10.73
N PHE A 72 0.15 -8.31 -10.72
CA PHE A 72 0.77 -9.34 -9.88
C PHE A 72 2.09 -9.81 -10.48
N LEU A 73 3.20 -9.57 -9.81
CA LEU A 73 4.51 -10.10 -10.20
C LEU A 73 4.72 -11.53 -9.71
N TYR A 74 4.29 -11.81 -8.47
CA TYR A 74 4.50 -13.10 -7.84
C TYR A 74 3.35 -13.46 -6.91
N ASP A 75 3.01 -14.74 -6.85
CA ASP A 75 2.05 -15.32 -5.92
C ASP A 75 2.54 -16.72 -5.51
N SER A 76 2.97 -16.85 -4.25
CA SER A 76 3.43 -18.14 -3.73
C SER A 76 2.32 -19.19 -3.66
N ALA A 77 1.07 -18.75 -3.43
CA ALA A 77 -0.08 -19.65 -3.32
C ALA A 77 -0.55 -20.20 -4.67
N ALA A 78 -0.36 -19.45 -5.77
CA ALA A 78 -0.72 -19.90 -7.12
C ALA A 78 0.27 -20.91 -7.67
N SER A 79 1.53 -20.87 -7.23
CA SER A 79 2.57 -21.80 -7.69
C SER A 79 2.40 -23.22 -7.17
N ASP A 80 1.58 -23.43 -6.14
CA ASP A 80 1.31 -24.75 -5.56
C ASP A 80 0.19 -25.52 -6.30
N GLY A 81 -0.63 -24.84 -7.12
CA GLY A 81 -1.81 -25.40 -7.76
C GLY A 81 -1.60 -26.02 -9.16
N THR A 82 -0.50 -25.74 -9.84
CA THR A 82 -0.28 -26.17 -11.25
C THR A 82 0.68 -27.32 -11.43
N ALA A 83 1.28 -27.84 -10.37
CA ALA A 83 2.21 -28.97 -10.42
C ALA A 83 1.57 -30.27 -9.88
N SER A 84 0.72 -30.89 -10.68
CA SER A 84 0.39 -32.31 -10.56
C SER A 84 1.68 -33.12 -10.78
N GLY A 85 2.25 -33.64 -9.70
CA GLY A 85 3.15 -34.79 -9.76
C GLY A 85 4.67 -34.57 -9.65
N ARG A 86 5.19 -33.37 -9.36
CA ARG A 86 6.61 -33.19 -9.06
C ARG A 86 6.88 -32.54 -7.72
N SER A 87 7.80 -33.14 -6.97
CA SER A 87 8.26 -32.85 -5.63
C SER A 87 8.35 -31.34 -5.32
N LYS A 88 7.75 -30.93 -4.18
CA LYS A 88 7.73 -29.55 -3.62
C LYS A 88 9.12 -29.00 -3.25
N ARG A 89 10.21 -29.73 -3.52
CA ARG A 89 11.56 -29.41 -3.05
C ARG A 89 12.42 -28.54 -3.98
N ASP A 90 12.03 -28.30 -5.23
CA ASP A 90 12.95 -27.81 -6.25
C ASP A 90 12.68 -26.42 -6.84
N LYS A 91 11.88 -25.57 -6.20
CA LYS A 91 11.90 -24.15 -6.60
C LYS A 91 12.97 -23.41 -5.81
N GLN A 92 14.21 -23.51 -6.31
CA GLN A 92 15.34 -22.74 -5.82
C GLN A 92 15.01 -21.24 -5.74
N PRO A 93 15.53 -20.51 -4.72
CA PRO A 93 15.35 -19.06 -4.57
C PRO A 93 15.71 -18.27 -5.84
N GLU A 94 16.71 -18.74 -6.59
CA GLU A 94 17.16 -18.15 -7.86
C GLU A 94 16.07 -18.19 -8.95
N SER A 95 15.30 -19.28 -9.04
CA SER A 95 14.19 -19.39 -9.99
C SER A 95 13.03 -18.43 -9.69
N ARG A 96 12.81 -18.10 -8.42
CA ARG A 96 11.78 -17.10 -8.02
C ARG A 96 12.21 -15.69 -8.40
N SER A 97 13.45 -15.33 -8.07
CA SER A 97 13.99 -14.00 -8.38
C SER A 97 13.98 -13.75 -9.89
N THR A 98 14.39 -14.71 -10.71
CA THR A 98 14.32 -14.57 -12.17
C THR A 98 12.90 -14.42 -12.69
N THR A 99 11.94 -15.18 -12.16
CA THR A 99 10.53 -15.06 -12.55
C THR A 99 9.96 -13.69 -12.21
N ILE A 100 10.24 -13.16 -11.02
CA ILE A 100 9.77 -11.83 -10.60
C ILE A 100 10.41 -10.75 -11.48
N THR A 101 11.72 -10.86 -11.76
CA THR A 101 12.45 -9.92 -12.60
C THR A 101 11.91 -9.89 -14.03
N GLN A 102 11.66 -11.06 -14.63
CA GLN A 102 11.10 -11.14 -15.98
C GLN A 102 9.72 -10.47 -16.05
N LYS A 103 8.82 -10.81 -15.12
CA LYS A 103 7.49 -10.20 -15.07
C LYS A 103 7.54 -8.69 -14.83
N LEU A 104 8.48 -8.23 -14.02
CA LEU A 104 8.70 -6.80 -13.80
C LEU A 104 9.14 -6.11 -15.08
N GLN A 105 10.09 -6.67 -15.82
CA GLN A 105 10.54 -6.13 -17.10
C GLN A 105 9.41 -6.05 -18.14
N GLU A 106 8.58 -7.10 -18.21
CA GLU A 106 7.40 -7.10 -19.08
C GLU A 106 6.39 -6.03 -18.66
N PHE A 107 6.19 -5.86 -17.35
CA PHE A 107 5.27 -4.87 -16.82
C PHE A 107 5.74 -3.45 -17.14
N VAL A 108 7.00 -3.11 -16.87
CA VAL A 108 7.55 -1.76 -17.13
C VAL A 108 7.42 -1.41 -18.62
N LYS A 109 7.76 -2.34 -19.52
CA LYS A 109 7.59 -2.11 -20.97
C LYS A 109 6.13 -1.84 -21.37
N LYS A 110 5.16 -2.52 -20.73
CA LYS A 110 3.72 -2.32 -21.00
C LYS A 110 3.23 -0.99 -20.42
N ASP A 111 3.68 -0.62 -19.23
CA ASP A 111 3.29 0.62 -18.56
C ASP A 111 3.80 1.84 -19.34
N GLU A 112 5.06 1.83 -19.79
CA GLU A 112 5.65 2.85 -20.69
C GLU A 112 4.87 2.98 -22.00
N ALA A 113 4.48 1.87 -22.62
CA ALA A 113 3.70 1.89 -23.86
C ALA A 113 2.26 2.42 -23.66
N ALA A 114 1.70 2.29 -22.46
CA ALA A 114 0.40 2.85 -22.12
C ALA A 114 0.47 4.36 -21.85
N GLU A 115 1.53 4.82 -21.20
CA GLU A 115 1.77 6.24 -20.90
C GLU A 115 1.95 7.09 -22.15
N THR A 116 2.66 6.60 -23.17
CA THR A 116 2.84 7.30 -24.44
C THR A 116 1.54 7.62 -25.15
N LYS A 117 0.44 6.90 -24.84
CA LYS A 117 -0.90 7.10 -25.42
C LYS A 117 -1.76 8.12 -24.64
N LEU A 118 -1.48 8.37 -23.37
CA LEU A 118 -2.33 9.15 -22.46
C LEU A 118 -1.89 10.61 -22.27
N GLY A 119 -0.71 11.00 -22.77
CA GLY A 119 -0.18 12.36 -22.67
C GLY A 119 0.53 12.67 -21.34
N PRO A 120 1.42 13.68 -21.32
CA PRO A 120 2.51 13.78 -20.34
C PRO A 120 2.15 14.34 -18.95
N VAL A 121 0.91 14.74 -18.65
CA VAL A 121 0.64 15.58 -17.46
C VAL A 121 -0.13 14.88 -16.34
N GLU A 122 -0.91 13.86 -16.61
CA GLU A 122 -1.80 13.28 -15.58
C GLU A 122 -1.26 12.01 -14.87
N ASN A 123 -0.25 11.34 -15.42
CA ASN A 123 0.15 9.99 -15.04
C ASN A 123 1.52 9.89 -14.32
N GLN A 124 1.99 10.97 -13.72
CA GLN A 124 3.30 10.94 -13.03
C GLN A 124 3.27 10.21 -11.67
N PHE A 125 2.10 9.97 -11.10
CA PHE A 125 1.94 9.40 -9.77
C PHE A 125 1.76 7.89 -9.80
N SER A 126 2.31 7.20 -8.79
CA SER A 126 2.10 5.75 -8.63
C SER A 126 0.64 5.43 -8.28
N ASN A 127 0.10 4.35 -8.86
CA ASN A 127 -1.29 3.95 -8.68
C ASN A 127 -1.50 3.19 -7.36
N LEU A 128 -1.39 3.91 -6.24
CA LEU A 128 -1.54 3.35 -4.89
C LEU A 128 -2.96 2.81 -4.64
N SER A 129 -3.99 3.54 -5.09
CA SER A 129 -5.39 3.14 -4.88
C SER A 129 -5.73 1.82 -5.58
N GLY A 130 -5.24 1.64 -6.81
CA GLY A 130 -5.43 0.41 -7.57
C GLY A 130 -4.72 -0.77 -6.93
N SER A 131 -3.48 -0.60 -6.50
CA SER A 131 -2.70 -1.65 -5.85
C SER A 131 -3.30 -2.09 -4.50
N LEU A 132 -3.76 -1.14 -3.66
CA LEU A 132 -4.45 -1.44 -2.41
C LEU A 132 -5.75 -2.21 -2.66
N SER A 133 -6.54 -1.79 -3.65
CA SER A 133 -7.79 -2.50 -4.01
C SER A 133 -7.51 -3.92 -4.49
N MET A 134 -6.49 -4.12 -5.34
CA MET A 134 -6.06 -5.45 -5.79
C MET A 134 -5.60 -6.34 -4.63
N ALA A 135 -4.82 -5.78 -3.71
CA ALA A 135 -4.34 -6.48 -2.52
C ALA A 135 -5.50 -6.94 -1.63
N LEU A 136 -6.46 -6.06 -1.36
CA LEU A 136 -7.64 -6.38 -0.55
C LEU A 136 -8.52 -7.44 -1.20
N CYS A 137 -8.77 -7.35 -2.50
CA CYS A 137 -9.50 -8.38 -3.25
C CYS A 137 -8.78 -9.74 -3.20
N TYR A 138 -7.46 -9.75 -3.32
CA TYR A 138 -6.64 -10.95 -3.22
C TYR A 138 -6.72 -11.56 -1.81
N ILE A 139 -6.58 -10.75 -0.75
CA ILE A 139 -6.68 -11.19 0.64
C ILE A 139 -8.06 -11.79 0.90
N GLN A 140 -9.14 -11.14 0.47
CA GLN A 140 -10.48 -11.68 0.64
C GLN A 140 -10.67 -13.02 -0.06
N ARG A 141 -10.03 -13.24 -1.20
CA ARG A 141 -10.04 -14.54 -1.90
C ARG A 141 -9.32 -15.63 -1.08
N ILE A 142 -8.20 -15.30 -0.43
CA ILE A 142 -7.47 -16.24 0.41
C ILE A 142 -8.29 -16.60 1.66
N LEU A 143 -8.87 -15.61 2.33
CA LEU A 143 -9.63 -15.80 3.57
C LEU A 143 -10.90 -16.61 3.38
N ARG A 144 -11.42 -16.72 2.15
CA ARG A 144 -12.60 -17.55 1.84
C ARG A 144 -12.28 -19.04 1.67
N LYS A 145 -11.00 -19.44 1.68
CA LYS A 145 -10.64 -20.85 1.58
C LYS A 145 -11.00 -21.58 2.90
N PRO A 146 -11.46 -22.85 2.83
CA PRO A 146 -11.89 -23.59 4.03
C PRO A 146 -10.76 -24.04 4.94
N THR A 147 -9.51 -23.89 4.55
CA THR A 147 -8.33 -24.17 5.38
C THR A 147 -8.11 -23.04 6.37
N ALA A 148 -7.44 -23.31 7.51
CA ALA A 148 -7.10 -22.30 8.51
C ALA A 148 -6.46 -21.07 7.80
N PRO A 149 -7.12 -19.90 7.84
CA PRO A 149 -6.66 -18.75 7.09
C PRO A 149 -5.37 -18.20 7.71
N PRO A 150 -4.35 -17.88 6.91
CA PRO A 150 -3.17 -17.17 7.41
C PRO A 150 -3.55 -15.76 7.82
N GLN A 151 -2.76 -15.15 8.70
CA GLN A 151 -2.96 -13.76 9.11
C GLN A 151 -2.49 -12.82 7.98
N PRO A 152 -3.40 -12.08 7.32
CA PRO A 152 -3.06 -11.23 6.20
C PRO A 152 -2.52 -9.89 6.67
N ARG A 153 -1.57 -9.33 5.92
CA ARG A 153 -1.11 -7.95 6.04
C ARG A 153 -0.64 -7.42 4.69
N ILE A 154 -0.68 -6.11 4.53
CA ILE A 154 -0.19 -5.43 3.34
C ILE A 154 1.08 -4.67 3.74
N LEU A 155 2.14 -4.80 2.95
CA LEU A 155 3.35 -3.99 3.07
C LEU A 155 3.49 -3.11 1.83
N CYS A 156 3.33 -1.80 2.02
CA CYS A 156 3.56 -0.80 0.98
C CYS A 156 5.01 -0.34 1.00
N VAL A 157 5.75 -0.52 -0.09
CA VAL A 157 7.09 0.06 -0.26
C VAL A 157 7.01 1.12 -1.35
N GLN A 158 6.94 2.39 -0.93
CA GLN A 158 6.63 3.52 -1.79
C GLN A 158 7.80 4.50 -1.88
N GLY A 159 8.11 4.93 -3.10
CA GLY A 159 9.10 5.97 -3.38
C GLY A 159 8.46 7.29 -3.78
N PHE A 160 7.41 7.25 -4.58
CA PHE A 160 6.74 8.43 -5.14
C PHE A 160 5.86 9.14 -4.09
N PRO A 161 5.75 10.48 -4.14
CA PRO A 161 4.85 11.24 -3.27
C PRO A 161 3.37 10.91 -3.51
N ASP A 162 2.53 11.24 -2.54
CA ASP A 162 1.09 11.01 -2.61
C ASP A 162 0.42 11.76 -3.76
N ALA A 163 -0.49 11.09 -4.46
CA ALA A 163 -1.33 11.67 -5.50
C ALA A 163 -2.65 12.18 -4.89
N PRO A 164 -2.86 13.49 -4.77
CA PRO A 164 -4.09 14.02 -4.17
C PRO A 164 -5.38 13.58 -4.88
N GLN A 165 -5.29 13.26 -6.18
CA GLN A 165 -6.42 12.75 -6.97
C GLN A 165 -6.93 11.41 -6.46
N GLN A 166 -6.03 10.58 -5.90
CA GLN A 166 -6.36 9.26 -5.40
C GLN A 166 -6.88 9.26 -3.96
N TYR A 167 -6.97 10.41 -3.29
CA TYR A 167 -7.31 10.52 -1.88
C TYR A 167 -8.56 9.70 -1.49
N ILE A 168 -9.68 9.90 -2.20
CA ILE A 168 -10.94 9.19 -1.88
C ILE A 168 -10.78 7.67 -2.05
N ALA A 169 -10.17 7.24 -3.16
CA ALA A 169 -10.02 5.82 -3.45
C ALA A 169 -9.07 5.14 -2.46
N VAL A 170 -7.98 5.82 -2.07
CA VAL A 170 -7.04 5.34 -1.06
C VAL A 170 -7.74 5.26 0.31
N MET A 171 -8.46 6.30 0.73
CA MET A 171 -9.18 6.29 2.01
C MET A 171 -10.26 5.21 2.08
N ASN A 172 -11.00 4.98 0.99
CA ASN A 172 -11.95 3.88 0.91
C ASN A 172 -11.26 2.51 1.07
N SER A 173 -10.08 2.34 0.46
CA SER A 173 -9.29 1.12 0.62
C SER A 173 -8.79 0.95 2.07
N ILE A 174 -8.33 2.04 2.71
CA ILE A 174 -7.90 2.03 4.12
C ILE A 174 -9.04 1.61 5.06
N PHE A 175 -10.23 2.21 4.92
CA PHE A 175 -11.38 1.83 5.73
C PHE A 175 -11.86 0.40 5.44
N SER A 176 -11.74 -0.06 4.20
CA SER A 176 -12.01 -1.45 3.86
C SER A 176 -11.02 -2.40 4.54
N ALA A 177 -9.72 -2.06 4.54
CA ALA A 177 -8.69 -2.82 5.25
C ALA A 177 -8.97 -2.89 6.75
N GLN A 178 -9.33 -1.75 7.37
CA GLN A 178 -9.70 -1.67 8.79
C GLN A 178 -10.88 -2.59 9.11
N ARG A 179 -11.94 -2.56 8.30
CA ARG A 179 -13.11 -3.44 8.50
C ARG A 179 -12.79 -4.92 8.37
N CYS A 180 -11.80 -5.26 7.56
CA CYS A 180 -11.32 -6.62 7.36
C CYS A 180 -10.23 -7.02 8.35
N SER A 181 -9.86 -6.15 9.29
CA SER A 181 -8.75 -6.35 10.23
C SER A 181 -7.42 -6.69 9.53
N VAL A 182 -7.15 -6.03 8.40
CA VAL A 182 -5.92 -6.20 7.62
C VAL A 182 -5.00 -5.01 7.90
N PRO A 183 -3.89 -5.19 8.62
CA PRO A 183 -2.92 -4.12 8.85
C PRO A 183 -2.23 -3.70 7.54
N ILE A 184 -2.04 -2.39 7.38
CA ILE A 184 -1.26 -1.81 6.29
C ILE A 184 0.04 -1.26 6.88
N ASP A 185 1.13 -1.94 6.60
CA ASP A 185 2.48 -1.50 6.89
C ASP A 185 3.00 -0.62 5.75
N ALA A 186 3.82 0.37 6.05
CA ALA A 186 4.39 1.27 5.07
C ALA A 186 5.87 1.54 5.29
N CYS A 187 6.66 1.36 4.24
CA CYS A 187 8.07 1.71 4.16
C CYS A 187 8.29 2.75 3.06
N ILE A 188 8.72 3.94 3.43
CA ILE A 188 8.90 5.04 2.48
C ILE A 188 10.38 5.17 2.11
N VAL A 189 10.67 4.96 0.83
CA VAL A 189 12.03 5.09 0.27
C VAL A 189 12.27 6.50 -0.31
N GLY A 190 11.17 7.24 -0.52
CA GLY A 190 11.20 8.60 -1.05
C GLY A 190 11.74 9.65 -0.06
N SER A 191 12.02 10.84 -0.58
CA SER A 191 12.47 11.99 0.24
C SER A 191 11.35 12.57 1.12
N GLN A 192 10.10 12.48 0.67
CA GLN A 192 8.93 13.01 1.37
C GLN A 192 8.19 11.92 2.14
N HIS A 193 7.52 12.30 3.21
CA HIS A 193 6.59 11.42 3.91
C HIS A 193 5.28 11.29 3.12
N SER A 194 4.66 10.12 3.19
CA SER A 194 3.31 9.89 2.66
C SER A 194 2.29 10.09 3.77
N ALA A 195 1.44 11.10 3.63
CA ALA A 195 0.34 11.34 4.56
C ALA A 195 -0.71 10.22 4.49
N PHE A 196 -0.95 9.69 3.28
CA PHE A 196 -1.91 8.60 3.09
C PHE A 196 -1.47 7.33 3.79
N LEU A 197 -0.20 6.95 3.66
CA LEU A 197 0.31 5.75 4.29
C LEU A 197 0.55 5.91 5.80
N GLN A 198 0.82 7.14 6.29
CA GLN A 198 0.79 7.41 7.73
C GLN A 198 -0.61 7.18 8.32
N GLN A 199 -1.64 7.72 7.67
CA GLN A 199 -3.03 7.50 8.08
C GLN A 199 -3.41 6.03 7.95
N ALA A 200 -3.02 5.36 6.87
CA ALA A 200 -3.28 3.94 6.64
C ALA A 200 -2.73 3.08 7.79
N SER A 201 -1.46 3.24 8.10
CA SER A 201 -0.82 2.45 9.15
C SER A 201 -1.44 2.75 10.52
N HIS A 202 -1.75 4.00 10.82
CA HIS A 202 -2.36 4.37 12.09
C HIS A 202 -3.78 3.79 12.23
N ILE A 203 -4.63 3.93 11.21
CA ILE A 203 -6.03 3.48 11.24
C ILE A 203 -6.12 1.95 11.29
N THR A 204 -5.23 1.23 10.59
CA THR A 204 -5.27 -0.23 10.49
C THR A 204 -4.40 -0.95 11.53
N GLY A 205 -3.68 -0.20 12.37
CA GLY A 205 -2.76 -0.78 13.36
C GLY A 205 -1.48 -1.35 12.76
N GLY A 206 -1.08 -0.89 11.57
CA GLY A 206 0.18 -1.22 10.93
C GLY A 206 1.35 -0.35 11.39
N ILE A 207 2.50 -0.55 10.79
CA ILE A 207 3.73 0.16 11.09
C ILE A 207 4.08 1.10 9.92
N TYR A 208 4.37 2.36 10.24
CA TYR A 208 4.90 3.32 9.29
C TYR A 208 6.37 3.60 9.58
N MET A 209 7.21 3.46 8.57
CA MET A 209 8.63 3.75 8.68
C MET A 209 9.17 4.43 7.43
N LYS A 210 10.03 5.42 7.66
CA LYS A 210 10.89 5.98 6.62
C LYS A 210 12.34 5.77 7.05
N PRO A 211 13.07 4.85 6.37
CA PRO A 211 14.47 4.61 6.67
C PRO A 211 15.30 5.89 6.54
N PRO A 212 16.13 6.26 7.53
CA PRO A 212 17.01 7.41 7.43
C PRO A 212 18.10 7.21 6.37
N GLN A 213 18.52 5.96 6.16
CA GLN A 213 19.52 5.56 5.16
C GLN A 213 18.91 4.53 4.23
N PRO A 214 18.57 4.90 2.98
CA PRO A 214 17.96 3.99 2.00
C PRO A 214 18.85 2.81 1.64
N GLU A 215 20.18 2.97 1.70
CA GLU A 215 21.16 1.91 1.43
C GLU A 215 21.01 0.71 2.39
N GLY A 216 20.57 0.98 3.63
CA GLY A 216 20.28 -0.05 4.63
C GLY A 216 18.87 -0.63 4.55
N LEU A 217 18.12 -0.42 3.48
CA LEU A 217 16.71 -0.80 3.36
C LEU A 217 16.44 -2.25 3.77
N PHE A 218 17.28 -3.19 3.36
CA PHE A 218 17.12 -4.61 3.70
C PHE A 218 17.09 -4.84 5.21
N GLN A 219 17.96 -4.16 5.96
CA GLN A 219 18.01 -4.26 7.42
C GLN A 219 16.70 -3.77 8.04
N TYR A 220 16.19 -2.63 7.59
CA TYR A 220 14.91 -2.10 8.09
C TYR A 220 13.73 -3.01 7.73
N LEU A 221 13.71 -3.55 6.51
CA LEU A 221 12.66 -4.49 6.10
C LEU A 221 12.65 -5.74 6.97
N THR A 222 13.81 -6.32 7.26
CA THR A 222 13.90 -7.54 8.06
C THR A 222 13.62 -7.30 9.55
N MET A 223 14.13 -6.22 10.12
CA MET A 223 13.96 -5.97 11.56
C MET A 223 12.54 -5.51 11.92
N VAL A 224 11.88 -4.77 11.03
CA VAL A 224 10.58 -4.15 11.34
C VAL A 224 9.42 -4.94 10.72
N PHE A 225 9.56 -5.36 9.46
CA PHE A 225 8.44 -5.90 8.68
C PHE A 225 8.49 -7.42 8.48
N ALA A 226 9.58 -8.11 8.80
CA ALA A 226 9.60 -9.57 8.73
C ALA A 226 8.81 -10.23 9.85
N THR A 227 8.67 -9.57 11.00
CA THR A 227 7.97 -10.09 12.17
C THR A 227 6.48 -10.31 11.91
N ASP A 228 5.97 -11.46 12.34
CA ASP A 228 4.55 -11.81 12.31
C ASP A 228 3.73 -10.94 13.28
N LEU A 229 2.42 -10.91 13.12
CA LEU A 229 1.53 -10.05 13.92
C LEU A 229 1.51 -10.45 15.40
N TYR A 230 1.71 -11.72 15.71
CA TYR A 230 1.77 -12.20 17.08
C TYR A 230 3.04 -11.70 17.79
N SER A 231 4.20 -11.86 17.16
CA SER A 231 5.49 -11.43 17.73
C SER A 231 5.57 -9.91 17.92
N ARG A 232 4.83 -9.13 17.13
CA ARG A 232 4.78 -7.66 17.26
C ARG A 232 4.28 -7.19 18.63
N GLN A 233 3.50 -8.00 19.34
CA GLN A 233 2.99 -7.65 20.68
C GLN A 233 4.09 -7.60 21.73
N PHE A 234 5.20 -8.28 21.50
CA PHE A 234 6.32 -8.39 22.42
C PHE A 234 7.50 -7.47 22.04
N LEU A 235 7.46 -6.87 20.85
CA LEU A 235 8.55 -6.05 20.31
C LEU A 235 8.25 -4.55 20.45
N GLN A 236 9.29 -3.79 20.70
CA GLN A 236 9.23 -2.33 20.63
C GLN A 236 9.44 -1.89 19.18
N LEU A 237 8.33 -1.75 18.45
CA LEU A 237 8.34 -1.34 17.06
C LEU A 237 8.30 0.19 16.93
N PRO A 238 8.78 0.75 15.81
CA PRO A 238 8.71 2.17 15.54
C PRO A 238 7.27 2.67 15.63
N ARG A 239 7.02 3.70 16.42
CA ARG A 239 5.71 4.37 16.49
C ARG A 239 5.75 5.61 15.63
N SER A 240 4.74 5.80 14.80
CA SER A 240 4.58 7.05 14.05
C SER A 240 4.28 8.18 15.03
N ALA A 241 5.17 9.15 15.13
CA ALA A 241 4.93 10.36 15.91
C ALA A 241 4.17 11.36 15.05
N GLY A 242 2.97 11.79 15.51
CA GLY A 242 2.25 12.90 14.93
C GLY A 242 1.67 12.64 13.53
N VAL A 243 0.67 11.77 13.45
CA VAL A 243 -0.07 11.56 12.19
C VAL A 243 -0.96 12.76 11.90
N ASP A 244 -0.81 13.34 10.71
CA ASP A 244 -1.67 14.44 10.26
C ASP A 244 -2.96 13.87 9.64
N PHE A 245 -4.07 14.04 10.35
CA PHE A 245 -5.41 13.63 9.88
C PHE A 245 -6.15 14.71 9.13
N ARG A 246 -5.53 15.86 8.86
CA ARG A 246 -6.19 16.91 8.12
C ARG A 246 -6.50 16.46 6.70
N ALA A 247 -7.70 16.80 6.25
CA ALA A 247 -8.13 16.49 4.90
C ALA A 247 -7.45 17.40 3.87
N SER A 248 -7.25 16.89 2.67
CA SER A 248 -6.79 17.70 1.54
C SER A 248 -7.97 18.26 0.77
N CYS A 249 -7.95 19.55 0.42
CA CYS A 249 -8.99 20.13 -0.40
C CYS A 249 -8.87 19.69 -1.86
N PHE A 250 -10.02 19.39 -2.49
CA PHE A 250 -10.09 18.91 -3.87
C PHE A 250 -9.77 19.99 -4.91
N CYS A 251 -9.96 21.28 -4.54
CA CYS A 251 -9.72 22.40 -5.46
C CYS A 251 -8.26 22.82 -5.59
N HIS A 252 -7.46 22.75 -4.50
CA HIS A 252 -6.06 23.19 -4.50
C HIS A 252 -5.08 22.10 -4.07
N LYS A 253 -5.60 20.92 -3.68
CA LYS A 253 -4.81 19.75 -3.26
C LYS A 253 -3.86 20.07 -2.09
N ARG A 254 -4.30 20.92 -1.16
CA ARG A 254 -3.58 21.32 0.05
C ARG A 254 -4.32 20.84 1.29
N THR A 255 -3.57 20.48 2.33
CA THR A 255 -4.16 20.19 3.65
C THR A 255 -4.87 21.42 4.21
N ILE A 256 -6.03 21.20 4.78
CA ILE A 256 -6.89 22.26 5.32
C ILE A 256 -7.41 21.85 6.70
N ASP A 257 -7.49 22.84 7.61
CA ASP A 257 -8.01 22.64 8.96
C ASP A 257 -9.55 22.73 8.98
N MET A 258 -10.11 23.55 8.10
CA MET A 258 -11.55 23.70 7.92
C MET A 258 -11.93 23.59 6.46
N GLY A 259 -13.01 22.87 6.16
CA GLY A 259 -13.47 22.67 4.79
C GLY A 259 -14.97 22.53 4.66
N PHE A 260 -15.46 22.73 3.44
CA PHE A 260 -16.83 22.50 3.05
C PHE A 260 -16.94 21.13 2.41
N VAL A 261 -17.86 20.30 2.88
CA VAL A 261 -18.04 18.93 2.40
C VAL A 261 -19.25 18.84 1.48
N CYS A 262 -19.07 18.23 0.33
CA CYS A 262 -20.19 17.90 -0.55
C CYS A 262 -21.03 16.79 0.08
N SER A 263 -22.34 17.01 0.24
CA SER A 263 -23.26 16.03 0.83
C SER A 263 -23.50 14.79 -0.05
N VAL A 264 -23.16 14.87 -1.34
CA VAL A 264 -23.40 13.79 -2.31
C VAL A 264 -22.19 12.86 -2.44
N CYS A 265 -20.99 13.43 -2.69
CA CYS A 265 -19.78 12.65 -2.94
C CYS A 265 -18.72 12.77 -1.85
N LEU A 266 -18.98 13.52 -0.79
CA LEU A 266 -18.11 13.76 0.35
C LEU A 266 -16.76 14.44 0.01
N SER A 267 -16.64 15.01 -1.20
CA SER A 267 -15.47 15.81 -1.57
C SER A 267 -15.34 17.05 -0.70
N ILE A 268 -14.12 17.38 -0.32
CA ILE A 268 -13.82 18.46 0.63
C ILE A 268 -13.23 19.65 -0.12
N PHE A 269 -13.72 20.86 0.17
CA PHE A 269 -13.28 22.09 -0.47
C PHE A 269 -12.88 23.12 0.59
N CYS A 270 -11.83 23.88 0.33
CA CYS A 270 -11.37 24.95 1.21
C CYS A 270 -12.26 26.21 1.13
N LYS A 271 -13.09 26.33 0.08
CA LYS A 271 -14.01 27.45 -0.15
C LYS A 271 -15.37 26.93 -0.54
N HIS A 272 -16.39 27.73 -0.31
CA HIS A 272 -17.73 27.43 -0.77
C HIS A 272 -17.82 27.61 -2.29
N HIS A 273 -18.28 26.58 -2.99
CA HIS A 273 -18.52 26.58 -4.43
C HIS A 273 -20.02 26.58 -4.75
N LYS A 274 -20.41 27.02 -5.94
CA LYS A 274 -21.81 26.94 -6.40
C LYS A 274 -22.21 25.52 -6.77
N ALA A 275 -21.27 24.76 -7.29
CA ALA A 275 -21.43 23.37 -7.67
C ALA A 275 -20.18 22.55 -7.27
N CYS A 276 -20.37 21.27 -7.01
CA CYS A 276 -19.28 20.36 -6.72
C CYS A 276 -18.49 20.06 -7.99
N SER A 277 -17.18 20.31 -7.99
CA SER A 277 -16.31 20.01 -9.13
C SER A 277 -16.13 18.50 -9.38
N THR A 278 -16.44 17.66 -8.40
CA THR A 278 -16.26 16.21 -8.48
C THR A 278 -17.49 15.49 -9.02
N CYS A 279 -18.69 15.81 -8.49
CA CYS A 279 -19.93 15.12 -8.87
C CYS A 279 -20.97 15.99 -9.56
N GLY A 280 -20.70 17.28 -9.77
CA GLY A 280 -21.62 18.23 -10.41
C GLY A 280 -22.82 18.67 -9.56
N ALA A 281 -22.97 18.18 -8.32
CA ALA A 281 -24.08 18.54 -7.45
C ALA A 281 -24.08 20.05 -7.16
N ASN A 282 -25.22 20.70 -7.33
CA ASN A 282 -25.38 22.12 -7.02
C ASN A 282 -25.55 22.31 -5.51
N PHE A 283 -24.80 23.24 -4.95
CA PHE A 283 -24.94 23.67 -3.58
C PHE A 283 -26.00 24.80 -3.53
N ASN A 284 -27.18 24.51 -3.01
CA ASN A 284 -28.19 25.53 -2.77
C ASN A 284 -27.70 26.51 -1.69
N VAL A 285 -27.15 27.63 -2.11
CA VAL A 285 -26.89 28.74 -1.21
C VAL A 285 -28.21 29.34 -0.85
N LYS A 286 -28.85 28.91 0.23
CA LYS A 286 -29.87 29.72 0.88
C LYS A 286 -29.14 31.00 1.28
N LYS A 287 -29.43 32.13 0.61
CA LYS A 287 -28.99 33.46 1.04
C LYS A 287 -29.42 33.59 2.50
N GLY A 288 -28.43 33.57 3.37
CA GLY A 288 -28.62 33.50 4.80
C GLY A 288 -29.37 34.67 5.33
N GLY A 289 -30.38 34.32 5.96
CA GLY A 289 -30.74 34.57 7.29
C GLY A 289 -30.93 35.98 7.68
N GLN A 290 -32.16 36.32 7.76
CA GLN A 290 -32.64 37.28 8.74
C GLN A 290 -31.87 37.13 10.07
N LYS A 291 -31.18 38.21 10.44
CA LYS A 291 -30.72 38.44 11.81
C LYS A 291 -31.95 38.35 12.72
N ARG A 292 -32.00 37.33 13.55
CA ARG A 292 -32.92 37.31 14.69
C ARG A 292 -32.61 38.54 15.55
N LYS A 293 -33.51 39.53 15.53
CA LYS A 293 -33.52 40.64 16.48
C LYS A 293 -33.80 40.00 17.86
N HIS A 294 -32.89 40.18 18.79
CA HIS A 294 -33.16 39.95 20.19
C HIS A 294 -34.28 40.93 20.63
N PRO A 295 -35.33 40.48 21.34
CA PRO A 295 -36.24 41.39 22.00
C PRO A 295 -35.49 41.97 23.21
N SER A 296 -35.40 43.25 23.23
CA SER A 296 -35.04 44.06 24.39
C SER A 296 -36.17 44.02 25.42
N SER A 297 -35.84 43.58 26.60
CA SER A 297 -36.53 43.94 27.85
C SER A 297 -35.53 43.99 28.98
#